data_ab047cc083cfbcf87944d6df9dab532d
#
_entry.id   ab047cc083cfbcf87944d6df9dab532d
#
_cell.length_a   1.000
_cell.length_b   1.000
_cell.length_c   1.000
_cell.angle_alpha   90.00
_cell.angle_beta   90.00
_cell.angle_gamma   90.00
#
_symmetry.space_group_name_H-M   'P 1'
#
loop_
_entity.id
_entity.type
_entity.pdbx_description
1 polymer ?
#
loop_
_entity_poly.entity_id
_entity_poly.type
_entity_poly.pdbx_seq_one_letter_code
_entity_poly.pdbx_strand_id
1 'polypeptide(L)'
;MMIKDKKLLDPISHSVRRSQAVLQYGVGAMIDFPTQVLMTALPEAWNPFEIIHDERLEKLLDVTHFISPSGAGIPFVRFPRWYFCPKCRKFKPIEEWQKAYAQKMKRRGEAKDTYMLRKPVCSDDNQELVPARIVTVCEHGHIDDFPWVNWVHRQNKYGGEKDVCAAPSLLFKTGTSATSGLEGVEVECTSCGAKASLSGAFNPDIFAKIEKSSKFHTRFLCLGKHPWKNESEVCDKYPLTKQRGAASVYFPRVISSLVIPPYSSILTSKVEESQVFRKLTDIIDDGIGECENDLERERFICKKIDKYTDELAFDIYETPEAVKAILKRKLLSLKDEQRDDSELRYKAEEYKALTGKITSDNYEKDEFKREEIEVSLYRVRGIKSIALIHKVKEVTALLGFSRIQPTHSMDPSDGMFVSVKRKETKYYPATVSRGEGIFLEFDKNILRRFFDKKEFNERAATLNGRYNESL
;
A
#
# COMPACT_ATOMS: atom_id res chain seq x y z
N MET A 1 9.69 -19.11 7.75
CA MET A 1 9.71 -20.57 7.49
C MET A 1 9.27 -20.79 6.05
N MET A 2 10.22 -20.85 5.12
CA MET A 2 9.97 -21.12 3.70
C MET A 2 9.44 -22.52 3.51
N ILE A 3 8.26 -22.67 2.96
CA ILE A 3 7.70 -23.96 2.57
C ILE A 3 8.27 -24.29 1.19
N LYS A 4 9.27 -25.18 1.16
CA LYS A 4 9.95 -25.63 -0.09
C LYS A 4 9.18 -26.70 -0.87
N ASP A 5 7.93 -26.99 -0.59
CA ASP A 5 7.18 -28.05 -1.27
C ASP A 5 6.27 -27.52 -2.39
N LYS A 6 6.76 -27.59 -3.62
CA LYS A 6 6.03 -27.27 -4.86
C LYS A 6 4.73 -28.08 -5.07
N LYS A 7 4.48 -29.15 -4.34
CA LYS A 7 3.28 -30.01 -4.42
C LYS A 7 2.08 -29.49 -3.64
N LEU A 8 2.23 -28.44 -2.82
CA LEU A 8 1.20 -27.91 -1.92
C LEU A 8 0.47 -26.65 -2.44
N LEU A 9 0.80 -26.18 -3.64
CA LEU A 9 0.10 -25.09 -4.29
C LEU A 9 -1.06 -25.67 -5.10
N ASP A 10 -2.22 -25.86 -4.47
CA ASP A 10 -3.46 -25.91 -5.24
C ASP A 10 -3.58 -24.66 -6.08
N PRO A 11 -4.29 -24.71 -7.23
CA PRO A 11 -4.51 -23.55 -8.03
C PRO A 11 -5.02 -22.43 -7.14
N ILE A 12 -4.36 -21.27 -7.22
CA ILE A 12 -4.69 -20.07 -6.49
C ILE A 12 -6.16 -19.77 -6.78
N SER A 13 -7.03 -19.91 -5.78
CA SER A 13 -8.47 -19.70 -5.95
C SER A 13 -8.83 -18.23 -6.22
N HIS A 14 -7.87 -17.31 -5.98
CA HIS A 14 -8.08 -15.87 -6.07
C HIS A 14 -6.83 -15.21 -6.57
N SER A 15 -6.98 -14.30 -7.54
CA SER A 15 -5.90 -13.48 -8.08
C SER A 15 -6.18 -12.00 -7.80
N VAL A 16 -5.12 -11.25 -7.57
CA VAL A 16 -5.14 -9.79 -7.42
C VAL A 16 -4.31 -9.21 -8.57
N ARG A 17 -4.81 -8.16 -9.23
CA ARG A 17 -4.03 -7.47 -10.27
C ARG A 17 -2.81 -6.81 -9.64
N ARG A 18 -1.68 -6.77 -10.36
CA ARG A 18 -0.43 -6.16 -9.85
C ARG A 18 -0.65 -4.73 -9.33
N SER A 19 -1.35 -3.89 -10.07
CA SER A 19 -1.67 -2.53 -9.66
C SER A 19 -2.49 -2.47 -8.37
N GLN A 20 -3.45 -3.36 -8.19
CA GLN A 20 -4.21 -3.45 -6.95
C GLN A 20 -3.35 -3.91 -5.78
N ALA A 21 -2.49 -4.91 -6.01
CA ALA A 21 -1.61 -5.46 -4.98
C ALA A 21 -0.52 -4.48 -4.52
N VAL A 22 -0.11 -3.55 -5.39
CA VAL A 22 0.88 -2.50 -5.05
C VAL A 22 0.21 -1.27 -4.45
N LEU A 23 -0.93 -0.83 -4.99
CA LEU A 23 -1.56 0.45 -4.63
C LEU A 23 -2.67 0.27 -3.59
N GLN A 24 -3.84 -0.19 -4.02
CA GLN A 24 -5.04 -0.27 -3.18
C GLN A 24 -4.89 -1.28 -2.04
N TYR A 25 -4.26 -2.40 -2.32
CA TYR A 25 -3.97 -3.46 -1.36
C TYR A 25 -2.46 -3.60 -1.15
N GLY A 26 -1.77 -2.46 -1.11
CA GLY A 26 -0.34 -2.41 -0.89
C GLY A 26 0.07 -2.86 0.51
N VAL A 27 1.34 -2.68 0.82
CA VAL A 27 1.92 -3.06 2.11
C VAL A 27 1.09 -2.55 3.28
N GLY A 28 0.73 -3.44 4.19
CA GLY A 28 -0.07 -3.10 5.37
C GLY A 28 -1.58 -2.93 5.12
N ALA A 29 -2.06 -3.07 3.89
CA ALA A 29 -3.48 -3.12 3.57
C ALA A 29 -4.06 -4.52 3.76
N MET A 30 -5.34 -4.60 4.12
CA MET A 30 -6.07 -5.86 4.22
C MET A 30 -6.83 -6.16 2.93
N ILE A 31 -6.81 -7.43 2.52
CA ILE A 31 -7.59 -7.95 1.40
C ILE A 31 -8.57 -8.98 1.93
N ASP A 32 -9.86 -8.77 1.66
CA ASP A 32 -10.92 -9.74 1.98
C ASP A 32 -11.03 -10.77 0.84
N PHE A 33 -10.56 -11.98 1.10
CA PHE A 33 -10.84 -13.15 0.28
C PHE A 33 -12.04 -13.92 0.83
N PRO A 34 -12.73 -14.72 0.04
CA PRO A 34 -13.96 -15.40 0.50
C PRO A 34 -13.81 -16.22 1.79
N THR A 35 -12.63 -16.81 2.03
CA THR A 35 -12.40 -17.69 3.18
C THR A 35 -11.44 -17.13 4.22
N GLN A 36 -10.79 -15.99 3.94
CA GLN A 36 -9.78 -15.42 4.83
C GLN A 36 -9.52 -13.95 4.53
N VAL A 37 -8.94 -13.26 5.49
CA VAL A 37 -8.45 -11.90 5.33
C VAL A 37 -6.93 -11.92 5.49
N LEU A 38 -6.25 -11.32 4.54
CA LEU A 38 -4.80 -11.29 4.47
C LEU A 38 -4.30 -9.85 4.37
N MET A 39 -3.13 -9.59 4.93
CA MET A 39 -2.44 -8.30 4.87
C MET A 39 -1.15 -8.45 4.08
N THR A 40 -0.93 -7.54 3.13
CA THR A 40 0.27 -7.56 2.28
C THR A 40 1.53 -7.27 3.11
N ALA A 41 2.52 -8.16 3.01
CA ALA A 41 3.80 -8.03 3.69
C ALA A 41 4.73 -7.01 3.00
N LEU A 42 5.85 -6.70 3.66
CA LEU A 42 6.88 -5.78 3.16
C LEU A 42 7.47 -6.22 1.81
N PRO A 43 7.92 -5.26 0.97
CA PRO A 43 8.48 -5.51 -0.35
C PRO A 43 9.72 -6.42 -0.33
N GLU A 44 10.52 -6.40 0.73
CA GLU A 44 11.72 -7.23 0.88
C GLU A 44 11.41 -8.74 0.89
N ALA A 45 10.17 -9.09 1.20
CA ALA A 45 9.71 -10.48 1.17
C ALA A 45 9.17 -10.90 -0.21
N TRP A 46 9.03 -9.98 -1.17
CA TRP A 46 8.49 -10.27 -2.50
C TRP A 46 9.51 -11.05 -3.34
N ASN A 47 9.11 -12.19 -3.88
CA ASN A 47 9.97 -13.01 -4.74
C ASN A 47 9.11 -13.97 -5.57
N PRO A 48 9.17 -13.94 -6.90
CA PRO A 48 9.97 -13.02 -7.72
C PRO A 48 9.39 -11.61 -7.83
N PHE A 49 10.22 -10.66 -8.24
CA PHE A 49 9.83 -9.28 -8.55
C PHE A 49 10.49 -8.80 -9.85
N GLU A 50 9.90 -7.77 -10.45
CA GLU A 50 10.44 -7.05 -11.61
C GLU A 50 10.98 -5.70 -11.15
N ILE A 51 12.10 -5.26 -11.71
CA ILE A 51 12.65 -3.91 -11.50
C ILE A 51 11.98 -2.96 -12.50
N ILE A 52 11.58 -1.80 -12.01
CA ILE A 52 10.99 -0.71 -12.80
C ILE A 52 11.89 0.51 -12.64
N HIS A 53 12.15 1.18 -13.73
CA HIS A 53 12.88 2.44 -13.74
C HIS A 53 12.00 3.60 -14.21
N ASP A 54 12.09 4.73 -13.49
CA ASP A 54 11.62 6.05 -13.88
C ASP A 54 12.62 7.08 -13.34
N GLU A 55 13.49 7.58 -14.22
CA GLU A 55 14.61 8.44 -13.85
C GLU A 55 14.18 9.73 -13.11
N ARG A 56 13.02 10.29 -13.47
CA ARG A 56 12.49 11.48 -12.83
C ARG A 56 11.99 11.18 -11.42
N LEU A 57 11.27 10.07 -11.27
CA LEU A 57 10.71 9.67 -9.99
C LEU A 57 11.79 9.10 -9.05
N GLU A 58 12.79 8.40 -9.59
CA GLU A 58 13.98 7.94 -8.86
C GLU A 58 14.73 9.13 -8.22
N LYS A 59 14.96 10.19 -8.99
CA LYS A 59 15.60 11.42 -8.49
C LYS A 59 14.75 12.14 -7.45
N LEU A 60 13.45 12.27 -7.68
CA LEU A 60 12.53 12.93 -6.74
C LEU A 60 12.49 12.22 -5.38
N LEU A 61 12.55 10.90 -5.37
CA LEU A 61 12.38 10.08 -4.18
C LEU A 61 13.71 9.60 -3.56
N ASP A 62 14.84 9.96 -4.15
CA ASP A 62 16.17 9.50 -3.74
C ASP A 62 16.25 7.97 -3.62
N VAL A 63 15.91 7.30 -4.71
CA VAL A 63 15.94 5.84 -4.85
C VAL A 63 16.63 5.42 -6.14
N THR A 64 17.11 4.18 -6.20
CA THR A 64 17.81 3.65 -7.37
C THR A 64 16.88 2.99 -8.38
N HIS A 65 15.75 2.47 -7.92
CA HIS A 65 14.76 1.79 -8.75
C HIS A 65 13.44 1.60 -8.00
N PHE A 66 12.47 1.00 -8.67
CA PHE A 66 11.22 0.52 -8.09
C PHE A 66 11.08 -0.98 -8.31
N ILE A 67 10.28 -1.64 -7.48
CA ILE A 67 9.99 -3.07 -7.64
C ILE A 67 8.49 -3.31 -7.80
N SER A 68 8.15 -4.27 -8.65
CA SER A 68 6.80 -4.77 -8.83
C SER A 68 6.77 -6.28 -8.61
N PRO A 69 5.75 -6.82 -7.93
CA PRO A 69 5.67 -8.27 -7.78
C PRO A 69 5.45 -8.96 -9.13
N SER A 70 6.08 -10.12 -9.30
CA SER A 70 6.00 -10.92 -10.51
C SER A 70 5.48 -12.32 -10.16
N GLY A 71 4.59 -12.86 -10.98
CA GLY A 71 3.98 -14.17 -10.75
C GLY A 71 3.20 -14.27 -9.44
N ALA A 72 3.43 -15.33 -8.66
CA ALA A 72 2.77 -15.59 -7.36
C ALA A 72 3.56 -15.01 -6.16
N GLY A 73 4.34 -13.96 -6.39
CA GLY A 73 5.45 -13.56 -5.51
C GLY A 73 5.11 -12.72 -4.29
N ILE A 74 3.86 -12.34 -4.02
CA ILE A 74 3.54 -11.51 -2.85
C ILE A 74 3.22 -12.39 -1.64
N PRO A 75 4.02 -12.33 -0.57
CA PRO A 75 3.67 -12.96 0.69
C PRO A 75 2.64 -12.11 1.44
N PHE A 76 1.75 -12.82 2.13
CA PHE A 76 0.73 -12.22 2.98
C PHE A 76 0.83 -12.76 4.40
N VAL A 77 0.43 -11.92 5.37
CA VAL A 77 0.20 -12.33 6.75
C VAL A 77 -1.29 -12.37 7.04
N ARG A 78 -1.72 -13.33 7.84
CA ARG A 78 -3.13 -13.42 8.21
C ARG A 78 -3.44 -12.38 9.28
N PHE A 79 -4.40 -11.50 8.98
CA PHE A 79 -4.89 -10.48 9.89
C PHE A 79 -6.30 -10.05 9.44
N PRO A 80 -7.31 -9.93 10.34
CA PRO A 80 -7.26 -10.11 11.80
C PRO A 80 -6.97 -11.56 12.21
N ARG A 81 -6.54 -11.75 13.47
CA ARG A 81 -6.19 -13.07 14.01
C ARG A 81 -7.35 -13.77 14.72
N TRP A 82 -8.41 -13.04 15.09
CA TRP A 82 -9.57 -13.59 15.76
C TRP A 82 -10.62 -14.11 14.77
N TYR A 83 -11.06 -15.35 14.98
CA TYR A 83 -12.04 -16.05 14.14
C TYR A 83 -13.11 -16.71 14.99
N PHE A 84 -14.35 -16.74 14.47
CA PHE A 84 -15.44 -17.49 15.10
C PHE A 84 -15.98 -18.59 14.18
N CYS A 85 -16.51 -19.63 14.79
CA CYS A 85 -17.26 -20.67 14.08
C CYS A 85 -18.75 -20.26 13.98
N PRO A 86 -19.34 -20.22 12.78
CA PRO A 86 -20.74 -19.82 12.62
C PRO A 86 -21.74 -20.81 13.26
N LYS A 87 -21.33 -22.07 13.53
CA LYS A 87 -22.17 -23.10 14.13
C LYS A 87 -22.02 -23.15 15.65
N CYS A 88 -20.82 -23.47 16.17
CA CYS A 88 -20.65 -23.60 17.61
C CYS A 88 -20.38 -22.27 18.33
N ARG A 89 -20.20 -21.17 17.57
CA ARG A 89 -19.97 -19.81 18.05
C ARG A 89 -18.67 -19.58 18.83
N LYS A 90 -17.83 -20.58 19.03
CA LYS A 90 -16.51 -20.39 19.64
C LYS A 90 -15.72 -19.32 18.91
N PHE A 91 -15.11 -18.42 19.67
CA PHE A 91 -14.40 -17.24 19.16
C PHE A 91 -13.04 -17.14 19.82
N LYS A 92 -11.98 -17.31 19.05
CA LYS A 92 -10.61 -17.35 19.55
C LYS A 92 -9.59 -17.01 18.46
N PRO A 93 -8.32 -16.74 18.83
CA PRO A 93 -7.23 -16.50 17.87
C PRO A 93 -7.00 -17.70 16.94
N ILE A 94 -6.58 -17.43 15.71
CA ILE A 94 -6.37 -18.46 14.69
C ILE A 94 -5.32 -19.50 15.12
N GLU A 95 -4.35 -19.13 15.91
CA GLU A 95 -3.30 -20.02 16.43
C GLU A 95 -3.89 -21.10 17.35
N GLU A 96 -4.93 -20.77 18.11
CA GLU A 96 -5.62 -21.76 18.94
C GLU A 96 -6.46 -22.72 18.10
N TRP A 97 -7.07 -22.22 17.03
CA TRP A 97 -7.77 -23.06 16.05
C TRP A 97 -6.82 -24.02 15.35
N GLN A 98 -5.63 -23.53 14.94
CA GLN A 98 -4.60 -24.34 14.31
C GLN A 98 -4.08 -25.44 15.25
N LYS A 99 -3.82 -25.11 16.52
CA LYS A 99 -3.40 -26.09 17.54
C LYS A 99 -4.46 -27.18 17.73
N ALA A 100 -5.73 -26.81 17.88
CA ALA A 100 -6.83 -27.76 18.05
C ALA A 100 -6.99 -28.67 16.82
N TYR A 101 -6.90 -28.11 15.62
CA TYR A 101 -6.99 -28.85 14.36
C TYR A 101 -5.80 -29.82 14.21
N ALA A 102 -4.58 -29.39 14.48
CA ALA A 102 -3.39 -30.22 14.42
C ALA A 102 -3.48 -31.41 15.42
N GLN A 103 -4.00 -31.20 16.62
CA GLN A 103 -4.24 -32.27 17.59
C GLN A 103 -5.28 -33.29 17.08
N LYS A 104 -6.36 -32.81 16.43
CA LYS A 104 -7.37 -33.68 15.81
C LYS A 104 -6.77 -34.56 14.70
N MET A 105 -5.97 -33.96 13.80
CA MET A 105 -5.31 -34.70 12.71
C MET A 105 -4.31 -35.72 13.23
N LYS A 106 -3.50 -35.36 14.23
CA LYS A 106 -2.58 -36.29 14.88
C LYS A 106 -3.31 -37.52 15.47
N ARG A 107 -4.46 -37.31 16.10
CA ARG A 107 -5.26 -38.44 16.65
C ARG A 107 -5.83 -39.35 15.56
N ARG A 108 -6.00 -38.86 14.33
CA ARG A 108 -6.47 -39.62 13.17
C ARG A 108 -5.34 -40.30 12.39
N GLY A 109 -4.07 -40.06 12.74
CA GLY A 109 -2.93 -40.56 11.98
C GLY A 109 -2.76 -39.90 10.62
N GLU A 110 -3.42 -38.76 10.38
CA GLU A 110 -3.36 -38.02 9.12
C GLU A 110 -2.08 -37.16 9.09
N ALA A 111 -1.48 -37.01 7.88
CA ALA A 111 -0.31 -36.18 7.68
C ALA A 111 -0.61 -34.70 7.96
N LYS A 112 0.45 -33.89 8.18
CA LYS A 112 0.34 -32.43 8.38
C LYS A 112 -0.57 -31.81 7.32
N ASP A 113 -1.75 -31.39 7.76
CA ASP A 113 -2.70 -30.72 6.88
C ASP A 113 -2.40 -29.23 6.75
N THR A 114 -2.11 -28.81 5.53
CA THR A 114 -1.95 -27.40 5.15
C THR A 114 -3.28 -26.70 4.93
N TYR A 115 -4.39 -27.42 5.06
CA TYR A 115 -5.74 -26.91 4.81
C TYR A 115 -6.07 -25.69 5.68
N MET A 116 -5.67 -25.71 6.96
CA MET A 116 -5.86 -24.57 7.86
C MET A 116 -5.14 -23.29 7.44
N LEU A 117 -4.10 -23.38 6.62
CA LEU A 117 -3.41 -22.21 6.09
C LEU A 117 -4.23 -21.54 4.98
N ARG A 118 -4.98 -22.31 4.21
CA ARG A 118 -5.78 -21.83 3.07
C ARG A 118 -7.22 -21.54 3.46
N LYS A 119 -7.82 -22.45 4.19
CA LYS A 119 -9.23 -22.44 4.54
C LYS A 119 -9.42 -22.81 6.02
N PRO A 120 -9.37 -21.84 6.93
CA PRO A 120 -9.54 -22.12 8.36
C PRO A 120 -10.89 -22.79 8.65
N VAL A 121 -10.84 -23.92 9.37
CA VAL A 121 -12.04 -24.68 9.72
C VAL A 121 -12.10 -24.96 11.21
N CYS A 122 -13.32 -25.10 11.73
CA CYS A 122 -13.58 -25.49 13.10
C CYS A 122 -13.20 -26.97 13.32
N SER A 123 -12.41 -27.23 14.36
CA SER A 123 -12.01 -28.61 14.73
C SER A 123 -13.19 -29.50 15.12
N ASP A 124 -14.28 -28.93 15.62
CA ASP A 124 -15.43 -29.66 16.14
C ASP A 124 -16.47 -29.90 15.04
N ASP A 125 -16.82 -28.86 14.30
CA ASP A 125 -17.94 -28.83 13.35
C ASP A 125 -17.53 -28.93 11.88
N ASN A 126 -16.25 -28.83 11.55
CA ASN A 126 -15.71 -28.72 10.18
C ASN A 126 -16.29 -27.55 9.37
N GLN A 127 -16.88 -26.55 10.05
CA GLN A 127 -17.36 -25.34 9.41
C GLN A 127 -16.22 -24.38 9.13
N GLU A 128 -16.32 -23.64 8.02
CA GLU A 128 -15.39 -22.55 7.72
C GLU A 128 -15.46 -21.48 8.80
N LEU A 129 -14.29 -21.04 9.26
CA LEU A 129 -14.20 -19.99 10.26
C LEU A 129 -14.35 -18.61 9.61
N VAL A 130 -15.01 -17.72 10.31
CA VAL A 130 -15.23 -16.35 9.87
C VAL A 130 -14.30 -15.41 10.63
N PRO A 131 -13.46 -14.61 9.95
CA PRO A 131 -12.60 -13.63 10.60
C PRO A 131 -13.40 -12.49 11.22
N ALA A 132 -12.94 -11.97 12.35
CA ALA A 132 -13.52 -10.81 13.00
C ALA A 132 -13.60 -9.60 12.04
N ARG A 133 -14.72 -8.86 12.11
CA ARG A 133 -14.95 -7.69 11.25
C ARG A 133 -14.42 -6.39 11.84
N ILE A 134 -14.00 -6.40 13.11
CA ILE A 134 -13.65 -5.23 13.88
C ILE A 134 -12.18 -5.32 14.25
N VAL A 135 -11.49 -4.24 14.05
CA VAL A 135 -10.07 -4.04 14.37
C VAL A 135 -9.90 -2.73 15.12
N THR A 136 -8.75 -2.52 15.72
CA THR A 136 -8.34 -1.24 16.28
C THR A 136 -7.23 -0.63 15.46
N VAL A 137 -7.31 0.67 15.21
CA VAL A 137 -6.31 1.44 14.45
C VAL A 137 -5.87 2.65 15.26
N CYS A 138 -4.64 3.09 15.03
CA CYS A 138 -4.04 4.24 15.69
C CYS A 138 -3.66 5.29 14.64
N GLU A 139 -3.65 6.57 15.02
CA GLU A 139 -3.21 7.67 14.16
C GLU A 139 -1.74 7.51 13.69
N HIS A 140 -0.90 6.82 14.49
CA HIS A 140 0.48 6.48 14.12
C HIS A 140 0.57 5.25 13.17
N GLY A 141 -0.53 4.87 12.54
CA GLY A 141 -0.58 3.80 11.54
C GLY A 141 -0.56 2.38 12.09
N HIS A 142 -0.56 2.19 13.40
CA HIS A 142 -0.67 0.87 14.01
C HIS A 142 -2.05 0.25 13.80
N ILE A 143 -2.10 -1.08 13.80
CA ILE A 143 -3.35 -1.84 13.71
C ILE A 143 -3.25 -3.12 14.54
N ASP A 144 -4.32 -3.45 15.24
CA ASP A 144 -4.41 -4.68 16.03
C ASP A 144 -5.82 -5.26 16.00
N ASP A 145 -5.96 -6.50 16.45
CA ASP A 145 -7.26 -7.07 16.77
C ASP A 145 -7.95 -6.21 17.85
N PHE A 146 -9.27 -6.16 17.80
CA PHE A 146 -10.04 -5.56 18.89
C PHE A 146 -9.73 -6.30 20.21
N PRO A 147 -9.63 -5.62 21.36
CA PRO A 147 -9.25 -6.24 22.64
C PRO A 147 -10.40 -7.06 23.26
N TRP A 148 -10.84 -8.11 22.56
CA TRP A 148 -12.04 -8.91 22.85
C TRP A 148 -12.14 -9.37 24.29
N VAL A 149 -11.04 -9.91 24.84
CA VAL A 149 -11.02 -10.46 26.19
C VAL A 149 -11.23 -9.34 27.22
N ASN A 150 -10.46 -8.26 27.11
CA ASN A 150 -10.59 -7.13 28.02
C ASN A 150 -11.95 -6.45 27.88
N TRP A 151 -12.44 -6.27 26.64
CA TRP A 151 -13.74 -5.68 26.40
C TRP A 151 -14.88 -6.43 27.10
N VAL A 152 -14.95 -7.76 26.95
CA VAL A 152 -16.02 -8.57 27.53
C VAL A 152 -16.04 -8.49 29.05
N HIS A 153 -14.87 -8.46 29.69
CA HIS A 153 -14.77 -8.42 31.13
C HIS A 153 -14.99 -6.99 31.70
N ARG A 154 -14.50 -5.95 31.00
CA ARG A 154 -14.64 -4.56 31.46
C ARG A 154 -16.03 -3.97 31.13
N GLN A 155 -16.68 -4.42 30.08
CA GLN A 155 -18.03 -3.98 29.66
C GLN A 155 -19.10 -5.02 29.99
N ASN A 156 -18.86 -5.85 31.02
CA ASN A 156 -19.82 -6.87 31.42
C ASN A 156 -21.17 -6.24 31.84
N LYS A 157 -22.26 -6.69 31.19
CA LYS A 157 -23.62 -6.17 31.39
C LYS A 157 -24.23 -6.59 32.72
N TYR A 158 -23.83 -7.72 33.28
CA TYR A 158 -24.47 -8.34 34.44
C TYR A 158 -23.52 -8.39 35.63
N GLY A 159 -23.85 -7.66 36.66
CA GLY A 159 -23.05 -7.62 37.89
C GLY A 159 -21.83 -6.71 37.85
N GLY A 160 -21.75 -5.83 36.83
CA GLY A 160 -20.67 -4.84 36.71
C GLY A 160 -19.37 -5.41 36.14
N GLU A 161 -18.35 -4.57 36.15
CA GLU A 161 -17.00 -4.90 35.66
C GLU A 161 -16.42 -6.13 36.37
N LYS A 162 -15.78 -7.04 35.60
CA LYS A 162 -15.10 -8.24 36.12
C LYS A 162 -13.63 -8.23 35.75
N ASP A 163 -12.82 -8.88 36.58
CA ASP A 163 -11.45 -9.14 36.20
C ASP A 163 -11.36 -10.23 35.12
N VAL A 164 -10.27 -10.20 34.32
CA VAL A 164 -10.05 -11.20 33.29
C VAL A 164 -9.75 -12.54 33.97
N CYS A 165 -10.59 -13.54 33.70
CA CYS A 165 -10.41 -14.87 34.27
C CYS A 165 -9.16 -15.58 33.72
N ALA A 166 -8.62 -16.53 34.48
CA ALA A 166 -7.36 -17.22 34.17
C ALA A 166 -7.35 -17.95 32.79
N ALA A 167 -8.51 -18.41 32.34
CA ALA A 167 -8.64 -19.13 31.06
C ALA A 167 -9.89 -18.64 30.30
N PRO A 168 -9.85 -17.44 29.69
CA PRO A 168 -11.01 -16.88 28.99
C PRO A 168 -11.36 -17.70 27.76
N SER A 169 -12.62 -18.08 27.62
CA SER A 169 -13.15 -18.81 26.47
C SER A 169 -14.37 -18.05 25.91
N LEU A 170 -14.21 -17.49 24.70
CA LEU A 170 -15.23 -16.59 24.17
C LEU A 170 -16.18 -17.27 23.17
N LEU A 171 -17.45 -16.84 23.21
CA LEU A 171 -18.46 -17.11 22.19
C LEU A 171 -18.86 -15.79 21.54
N PHE A 172 -18.98 -15.82 20.21
CA PHE A 172 -19.47 -14.69 19.42
C PHE A 172 -20.92 -14.97 18.99
N LYS A 173 -21.85 -14.21 19.54
CA LYS A 173 -23.28 -14.38 19.31
C LYS A 173 -23.83 -13.19 18.52
N THR A 174 -24.60 -13.46 17.50
CA THR A 174 -25.44 -12.46 16.84
C THR A 174 -26.80 -12.54 17.46
N GLY A 175 -27.32 -11.43 18.01
CA GLY A 175 -28.62 -11.41 18.69
C GLY A 175 -29.77 -11.76 17.76
N THR A 176 -30.79 -12.34 18.36
CA THR A 176 -32.09 -12.65 17.71
C THR A 176 -33.05 -11.46 17.72
N SER A 177 -32.68 -10.35 18.35
CA SER A 177 -33.53 -9.15 18.43
C SER A 177 -33.51 -8.36 17.12
N ALA A 178 -34.65 -7.75 16.80
CA ALA A 178 -34.86 -6.93 15.60
C ALA A 178 -34.00 -5.65 15.49
N THR A 179 -33.10 -5.43 16.43
CA THR A 179 -32.08 -4.35 16.37
C THR A 179 -31.00 -4.77 15.38
N SER A 180 -31.16 -4.30 14.14
CA SER A 180 -30.15 -4.41 13.09
C SER A 180 -29.00 -3.48 13.45
N GLY A 181 -27.82 -4.04 13.83
CA GLY A 181 -26.62 -3.26 14.08
C GLY A 181 -25.63 -3.95 15.01
N LEU A 182 -24.60 -3.22 15.39
CA LEU A 182 -23.53 -3.67 16.30
C LEU A 182 -24.04 -3.96 17.72
N GLU A 183 -25.15 -3.35 18.11
CA GLU A 183 -25.83 -3.59 19.39
C GLU A 183 -26.37 -5.01 19.51
N GLY A 184 -26.70 -5.63 18.37
CA GLY A 184 -27.14 -7.03 18.29
C GLY A 184 -26.01 -8.04 18.38
N VAL A 185 -24.74 -7.61 18.41
CA VAL A 185 -23.59 -8.50 18.58
C VAL A 185 -23.21 -8.56 20.05
N GLU A 186 -23.21 -9.77 20.60
CA GLU A 186 -22.80 -10.05 21.96
C GLU A 186 -21.62 -11.02 22.00
N VAL A 187 -20.64 -10.73 22.84
CA VAL A 187 -19.55 -11.64 23.15
C VAL A 187 -19.66 -12.10 24.60
N GLU A 188 -19.55 -13.40 24.82
CA GLU A 188 -19.68 -14.03 26.13
C GLU A 188 -18.42 -14.82 26.48
N CYS A 189 -17.92 -14.67 27.69
CA CYS A 189 -16.89 -15.55 28.26
C CYS A 189 -17.57 -16.71 28.99
N THR A 190 -17.46 -17.93 28.46
CA THR A 190 -18.07 -19.12 29.07
C THR A 190 -17.42 -19.54 30.37
N SER A 191 -16.17 -19.16 30.61
CA SER A 191 -15.44 -19.50 31.83
C SER A 191 -15.91 -18.77 33.07
N CYS A 192 -16.36 -17.51 32.95
CA CYS A 192 -16.78 -16.69 34.08
C CYS A 192 -18.18 -16.08 33.91
N GLY A 193 -18.84 -16.30 32.76
CA GLY A 193 -20.17 -15.78 32.46
C GLY A 193 -20.22 -14.27 32.15
N ALA A 194 -19.09 -13.61 31.95
CA ALA A 194 -19.07 -12.20 31.55
C ALA A 194 -19.63 -12.04 30.13
N LYS A 195 -20.46 -10.99 29.90
CA LYS A 195 -21.11 -10.74 28.61
C LYS A 195 -21.09 -9.25 28.28
N ALA A 196 -20.71 -8.91 27.07
CA ALA A 196 -20.74 -7.55 26.58
C ALA A 196 -21.26 -7.47 25.15
N SER A 197 -22.02 -6.41 24.84
CA SER A 197 -22.34 -6.06 23.45
C SER A 197 -21.26 -5.17 22.87
N LEU A 198 -21.30 -4.93 21.56
CA LEU A 198 -20.44 -3.96 20.89
C LEU A 198 -21.02 -2.54 20.88
N SER A 199 -22.09 -2.30 21.64
CA SER A 199 -22.65 -0.96 21.81
C SER A 199 -21.58 -0.01 22.37
N GLY A 200 -21.43 1.15 21.75
CA GLY A 200 -20.45 2.16 22.15
C GLY A 200 -18.97 1.83 21.81
N ALA A 201 -18.68 0.65 21.25
CA ALA A 201 -17.30 0.26 20.92
C ALA A 201 -16.61 1.20 19.91
N PHE A 202 -17.40 1.91 19.09
CA PHE A 202 -16.91 2.85 18.07
C PHE A 202 -16.79 4.30 18.55
N ASN A 203 -17.13 4.59 19.82
CA ASN A 203 -16.93 5.92 20.36
C ASN A 203 -15.43 6.22 20.45
N PRO A 204 -14.95 7.36 19.94
CA PRO A 204 -13.52 7.65 19.85
C PRO A 204 -12.76 7.60 21.18
N ASP A 205 -13.41 7.94 22.26
CA ASP A 205 -12.84 8.03 23.61
C ASP A 205 -13.18 6.83 24.53
N ILE A 206 -13.77 5.76 23.95
CA ILE A 206 -14.26 4.63 24.75
C ILE A 206 -13.16 3.96 25.57
N PHE A 207 -12.00 3.71 24.96
CA PHE A 207 -10.90 3.03 25.63
C PHE A 207 -10.31 3.88 26.76
N ALA A 208 -10.18 5.21 26.57
CA ALA A 208 -9.76 6.13 27.61
C ALA A 208 -10.78 6.19 28.77
N LYS A 209 -12.07 6.17 28.46
CA LYS A 209 -13.14 6.14 29.47
C LYS A 209 -13.11 4.86 30.29
N ILE A 210 -13.00 3.71 29.64
CA ILE A 210 -12.93 2.41 30.32
C ILE A 210 -11.69 2.38 31.24
N GLU A 211 -10.52 2.79 30.74
CA GLU A 211 -9.29 2.79 31.52
C GLU A 211 -9.39 3.67 32.78
N LYS A 212 -9.97 4.87 32.65
CA LYS A 212 -10.17 5.80 33.78
C LYS A 212 -11.18 5.29 34.80
N SER A 213 -12.23 4.60 34.37
CA SER A 213 -13.30 4.11 35.25
C SER A 213 -13.04 2.73 35.81
N SER A 214 -12.10 1.97 35.22
CA SER A 214 -11.84 0.56 35.58
C SER A 214 -11.17 0.44 36.94
N LYS A 215 -11.69 -0.44 37.78
CA LYS A 215 -11.11 -0.82 39.07
C LYS A 215 -9.88 -1.75 38.92
N PHE A 216 -9.66 -2.29 37.74
CA PHE A 216 -8.64 -3.33 37.49
C PHE A 216 -7.40 -2.83 36.74
N HIS A 217 -7.21 -1.53 36.63
CA HIS A 217 -6.01 -0.90 36.01
C HIS A 217 -5.64 -1.48 34.63
N THR A 218 -6.64 -1.90 33.85
CA THR A 218 -6.41 -2.42 32.50
C THR A 218 -6.06 -1.30 31.55
N ARG A 219 -4.88 -1.36 30.94
CA ARG A 219 -4.49 -0.40 29.90
C ARG A 219 -5.11 -0.76 28.57
N PHE A 220 -5.64 0.23 27.87
CA PHE A 220 -6.18 0.13 26.52
C PHE A 220 -5.38 0.95 25.50
N LEU A 221 -4.17 1.36 25.84
CA LEU A 221 -3.27 2.04 24.92
C LEU A 221 -2.98 1.15 23.70
N CYS A 222 -2.63 1.79 22.62
CA CYS A 222 -2.19 1.12 21.39
C CYS A 222 -0.95 0.26 21.68
N LEU A 223 -0.94 -0.97 21.19
CA LEU A 223 0.18 -1.89 21.38
C LEU A 223 1.30 -1.71 20.33
N GLY A 224 1.21 -0.66 19.50
CA GLY A 224 2.23 -0.31 18.50
C GLY A 224 2.45 -1.38 17.43
N LYS A 225 1.48 -2.26 17.15
CA LYS A 225 1.69 -3.40 16.25
C LYS A 225 1.67 -3.02 14.78
N HIS A 226 2.61 -3.62 14.06
CA HIS A 226 2.74 -3.61 12.61
C HIS A 226 2.67 -5.07 12.08
N PRO A 227 1.49 -5.69 11.93
CA PRO A 227 1.39 -7.11 11.58
C PRO A 227 2.12 -7.46 10.27
N TRP A 228 2.14 -6.56 9.28
CA TRP A 228 2.83 -6.75 8.00
C TRP A 228 4.35 -6.84 8.10
N LYS A 229 4.94 -6.33 9.20
CA LYS A 229 6.38 -6.41 9.52
C LYS A 229 6.68 -7.46 10.57
N ASN A 230 5.66 -7.93 11.30
CA ASN A 230 5.78 -8.69 12.53
C ASN A 230 6.62 -7.96 13.61
N GLU A 231 6.42 -6.66 13.72
CA GLU A 231 7.11 -5.74 14.63
C GLU A 231 6.10 -5.02 15.53
N SER A 232 6.60 -4.46 16.63
CA SER A 232 5.82 -3.57 17.50
C SER A 232 6.73 -2.50 18.11
N GLU A 233 6.15 -1.34 18.40
CA GLU A 233 6.84 -0.22 19.05
C GLU A 233 6.00 0.36 20.20
N VAL A 234 6.59 1.23 21.01
CA VAL A 234 5.87 1.89 22.08
C VAL A 234 4.96 2.97 21.51
N CYS A 235 3.70 2.96 21.93
CA CYS A 235 2.72 3.98 21.54
C CYS A 235 1.92 4.44 22.76
N ASP A 236 1.72 5.76 22.87
CA ASP A 236 1.00 6.41 23.96
C ASP A 236 -0.45 6.79 23.62
N LYS A 237 -0.92 6.44 22.40
CA LYS A 237 -2.23 6.81 21.90
C LYS A 237 -3.29 5.76 22.23
N TYR A 238 -4.52 6.21 22.39
CA TYR A 238 -5.66 5.29 22.42
C TYR A 238 -6.06 4.92 20.98
N PRO A 239 -6.21 3.63 20.69
CA PRO A 239 -6.64 3.22 19.34
C PRO A 239 -8.13 3.49 19.16
N LEU A 240 -8.53 3.62 17.89
CA LEU A 240 -9.94 3.72 17.49
C LEU A 240 -10.46 2.39 16.95
N THR A 241 -11.66 2.04 17.32
CA THR A 241 -12.34 0.87 16.74
C THR A 241 -12.84 1.19 15.34
N LYS A 242 -12.54 0.33 14.38
CA LYS A 242 -13.01 0.46 12.99
C LYS A 242 -13.49 -0.89 12.46
N GLN A 243 -14.40 -0.84 11.49
CA GLN A 243 -14.66 -2.02 10.66
C GLN A 243 -13.45 -2.22 9.73
N ARG A 244 -12.98 -3.46 9.55
CA ARG A 244 -11.77 -3.75 8.75
C ARG A 244 -11.87 -3.29 7.29
N GLY A 245 -13.09 -3.22 6.73
CA GLY A 245 -13.35 -2.74 5.38
C GLY A 245 -13.62 -1.23 5.27
N ALA A 246 -13.49 -0.47 6.36
CA ALA A 246 -13.68 0.97 6.32
C ALA A 246 -12.48 1.65 5.61
N ALA A 247 -12.76 2.65 4.77
CA ALA A 247 -11.72 3.41 4.07
C ALA A 247 -10.69 4.02 5.03
N SER A 248 -11.12 4.42 6.23
CA SER A 248 -10.26 4.98 7.27
C SER A 248 -9.25 4.00 7.88
N VAL A 249 -9.28 2.72 7.49
CA VAL A 249 -8.29 1.72 7.91
C VAL A 249 -7.01 1.79 7.09
N TYR A 250 -7.09 2.26 5.84
CA TYR A 250 -5.93 2.34 4.97
C TYR A 250 -6.09 3.43 3.90
N PHE A 251 -5.25 4.45 3.95
CA PHE A 251 -5.14 5.50 2.94
C PHE A 251 -3.77 5.40 2.29
N PRO A 252 -3.64 4.80 1.09
CA PRO A 252 -2.35 4.72 0.41
C PRO A 252 -1.86 6.11 0.01
N ARG A 253 -0.60 6.41 0.27
CA ARG A 253 0.10 7.58 -0.27
C ARG A 253 0.90 7.15 -1.48
N VAL A 254 0.46 7.55 -2.63
CA VAL A 254 1.08 7.22 -3.92
C VAL A 254 1.55 8.47 -4.63
N ILE A 255 2.55 8.31 -5.48
CA ILE A 255 2.99 9.32 -6.42
C ILE A 255 3.09 8.70 -7.81
N SER A 256 2.70 9.42 -8.84
CA SER A 256 2.76 8.94 -10.21
C SER A 256 3.60 9.86 -11.10
N SER A 257 4.26 9.26 -12.06
CA SER A 257 5.08 9.88 -13.10
C SER A 257 4.62 9.46 -14.46
N LEU A 258 4.41 10.43 -15.36
CA LEU A 258 4.34 10.16 -16.79
C LEU A 258 5.76 10.08 -17.35
N VAL A 259 6.07 8.98 -18.04
CA VAL A 259 7.36 8.85 -18.74
C VAL A 259 7.33 9.70 -20.00
N ILE A 260 7.92 10.89 -19.93
CA ILE A 260 7.92 11.93 -20.96
C ILE A 260 9.30 12.06 -21.63
N PRO A 261 9.42 12.69 -22.82
CA PRO A 261 10.73 12.99 -23.42
C PRO A 261 11.60 13.85 -22.48
N PRO A 262 12.95 13.64 -22.46
CA PRO A 262 13.73 12.68 -23.24
C PRO A 262 13.80 11.27 -22.62
N TYR A 263 13.07 10.99 -21.57
CA TYR A 263 13.15 9.74 -20.80
C TYR A 263 12.29 8.62 -21.40
N SER A 264 11.36 8.96 -22.30
CA SER A 264 10.41 8.04 -22.94
C SER A 264 10.96 7.26 -24.13
N SER A 265 12.24 7.44 -24.49
CA SER A 265 12.89 6.74 -25.60
C SER A 265 12.89 5.22 -25.39
N ILE A 266 12.53 4.46 -26.43
CA ILE A 266 12.64 2.99 -26.43
C ILE A 266 14.06 2.53 -26.11
N LEU A 267 15.07 3.28 -26.55
CA LEU A 267 16.45 2.99 -26.23
C LEU A 267 16.73 3.09 -24.72
N THR A 268 16.14 4.05 -24.04
CA THR A 268 16.22 4.15 -22.56
C THR A 268 15.64 2.89 -21.90
N SER A 269 14.47 2.42 -22.35
CA SER A 269 13.87 1.19 -21.84
C SER A 269 14.74 -0.05 -22.11
N LYS A 270 15.33 -0.18 -23.30
CA LYS A 270 16.25 -1.29 -23.63
C LYS A 270 17.48 -1.30 -22.70
N VAL A 271 18.05 -0.12 -22.43
CA VAL A 271 19.18 0.01 -21.49
C VAL A 271 18.77 -0.45 -20.10
N GLU A 272 17.63 -0.01 -19.60
CA GLU A 272 17.12 -0.32 -18.26
C GLU A 272 16.77 -1.81 -18.08
N GLU A 273 16.30 -2.48 -19.14
CA GLU A 273 15.94 -3.90 -19.12
C GLU A 273 17.18 -4.83 -19.23
N SER A 274 18.33 -4.32 -19.69
CA SER A 274 19.56 -5.12 -19.90
C SER A 274 20.14 -5.62 -18.57
N GLN A 275 20.62 -6.88 -18.59
CA GLN A 275 21.35 -7.45 -17.47
C GLN A 275 22.71 -6.78 -17.26
N VAL A 276 23.34 -6.27 -18.34
CA VAL A 276 24.61 -5.54 -18.27
C VAL A 276 24.42 -4.23 -17.52
N PHE A 277 23.32 -3.53 -17.75
CA PHE A 277 22.99 -2.31 -17.00
C PHE A 277 22.78 -2.58 -15.51
N ARG A 278 22.05 -3.64 -15.17
CA ARG A 278 21.86 -4.04 -13.76
C ARG A 278 23.18 -4.35 -13.07
N LYS A 279 24.04 -5.12 -13.73
CA LYS A 279 25.39 -5.40 -13.23
C LYS A 279 26.22 -4.11 -13.06
N LEU A 280 26.09 -3.16 -13.99
CA LEU A 280 26.76 -1.87 -13.90
C LEU A 280 26.27 -1.05 -12.71
N THR A 281 24.96 -0.98 -12.48
CA THR A 281 24.39 -0.25 -11.34
C THR A 281 24.78 -0.88 -10.01
N ASP A 282 24.75 -2.20 -9.89
CA ASP A 282 25.20 -2.91 -8.67
C ASP A 282 26.68 -2.57 -8.35
N ILE A 283 27.58 -2.61 -9.37
CA ILE A 283 28.99 -2.28 -9.20
C ILE A 283 29.20 -0.80 -8.81
N ILE A 284 28.36 0.09 -9.32
CA ILE A 284 28.41 1.51 -8.96
C ILE A 284 27.93 1.71 -7.53
N ASP A 285 26.82 1.11 -7.15
CA ASP A 285 26.25 1.22 -5.82
C ASP A 285 27.20 0.67 -4.73
N ASP A 286 27.86 -0.45 -5.00
CA ASP A 286 28.85 -1.04 -4.09
C ASP A 286 30.10 -0.15 -3.95
N GLY A 287 30.56 0.50 -5.05
CA GLY A 287 31.81 1.25 -5.06
C GLY A 287 31.68 2.74 -4.69
N ILE A 288 30.48 3.32 -4.77
CA ILE A 288 30.26 4.74 -4.45
C ILE A 288 30.53 5.04 -2.97
N GLY A 289 30.28 4.09 -2.08
CA GLY A 289 30.53 4.25 -0.64
C GLY A 289 32.02 4.44 -0.27
N GLU A 290 32.95 4.05 -1.16
CA GLU A 290 34.38 4.17 -0.96
C GLU A 290 34.94 5.53 -1.44
N CYS A 291 34.16 6.35 -2.13
CA CYS A 291 34.57 7.64 -2.66
C CYS A 291 34.43 8.74 -1.60
N GLU A 292 35.51 9.49 -1.39
CA GLU A 292 35.57 10.54 -0.35
C GLU A 292 34.81 11.82 -0.73
N ASN A 293 34.68 12.12 -2.04
CA ASN A 293 34.06 13.35 -2.54
C ASN A 293 33.35 13.16 -3.89
N ASP A 294 32.55 14.14 -4.29
CA ASP A 294 31.71 14.06 -5.50
C ASP A 294 32.58 13.99 -6.79
N LEU A 295 33.75 14.60 -6.82
CA LEU A 295 34.63 14.52 -7.98
C LEU A 295 35.21 13.12 -8.18
N GLU A 296 35.50 12.41 -7.10
CA GLU A 296 35.93 11.01 -7.14
C GLU A 296 34.79 10.09 -7.58
N ARG A 297 33.60 10.34 -7.07
CA ARG A 297 32.39 9.64 -7.49
C ARG A 297 32.13 9.77 -8.97
N GLU A 298 32.19 10.99 -9.49
CA GLU A 298 32.01 11.26 -10.92
C GLU A 298 33.05 10.53 -11.77
N ARG A 299 34.32 10.61 -11.40
CA ARG A 299 35.42 9.90 -12.08
C ARG A 299 35.22 8.38 -12.03
N PHE A 300 34.84 7.85 -10.89
CA PHE A 300 34.54 6.43 -10.73
C PHE A 300 33.43 5.99 -11.66
N ILE A 301 32.30 6.71 -11.66
CA ILE A 301 31.15 6.42 -12.50
C ILE A 301 31.53 6.51 -13.98
N CYS A 302 32.24 7.58 -14.41
CA CYS A 302 32.70 7.72 -15.79
C CYS A 302 33.58 6.55 -16.24
N LYS A 303 34.50 6.10 -15.41
CA LYS A 303 35.34 4.93 -15.69
C LYS A 303 34.53 3.64 -15.85
N LYS A 304 33.46 3.47 -15.06
CA LYS A 304 32.59 2.32 -15.19
C LYS A 304 31.71 2.41 -16.44
N ILE A 305 31.17 3.59 -16.76
CA ILE A 305 30.43 3.82 -18.00
C ILE A 305 31.32 3.46 -19.21
N ASP A 306 32.56 3.98 -19.29
CA ASP A 306 33.45 3.70 -20.39
C ASP A 306 33.76 2.21 -20.57
N LYS A 307 33.88 1.49 -19.44
CA LYS A 307 34.13 0.05 -19.44
C LYS A 307 32.98 -0.78 -19.95
N TYR A 308 31.73 -0.41 -19.62
CA TYR A 308 30.55 -1.25 -19.89
C TYR A 308 29.74 -0.78 -21.11
N THR A 309 30.05 0.37 -21.71
CA THR A 309 29.30 0.93 -22.84
C THR A 309 29.26 -0.02 -24.04
N ASP A 310 30.40 -0.58 -24.45
CA ASP A 310 30.49 -1.45 -25.62
C ASP A 310 29.77 -2.78 -25.38
N GLU A 311 29.91 -3.39 -24.19
CA GLU A 311 29.23 -4.61 -23.79
C GLU A 311 27.71 -4.40 -23.81
N LEU A 312 27.23 -3.28 -23.26
CA LEU A 312 25.82 -2.93 -23.22
C LEU A 312 25.26 -2.62 -24.62
N ALA A 313 26.00 -1.85 -25.41
CA ALA A 313 25.60 -1.54 -26.79
C ALA A 313 25.46 -2.80 -27.66
N PHE A 314 26.35 -3.77 -27.49
CA PHE A 314 26.29 -5.06 -28.15
C PHE A 314 25.06 -5.87 -27.66
N ASP A 315 24.80 -5.91 -26.35
CA ASP A 315 23.68 -6.65 -25.75
C ASP A 315 22.30 -6.19 -26.28
N ILE A 316 22.14 -4.86 -26.47
CA ILE A 316 20.86 -4.28 -26.91
C ILE A 316 20.79 -3.94 -28.41
N TYR A 317 21.84 -4.27 -29.20
CA TYR A 317 21.95 -4.00 -30.64
C TYR A 317 21.82 -2.51 -31.01
N GLU A 318 22.56 -1.66 -30.30
CA GLU A 318 22.56 -0.20 -30.52
C GLU A 318 23.99 0.37 -30.61
N THR A 319 24.13 1.65 -30.95
CA THR A 319 25.46 2.29 -31.06
C THR A 319 26.04 2.64 -29.70
N PRO A 320 27.36 2.47 -29.48
CA PRO A 320 28.00 2.83 -28.22
C PRO A 320 27.82 4.30 -27.83
N GLU A 321 27.80 5.21 -28.79
CA GLU A 321 27.62 6.65 -28.57
C GLU A 321 26.25 6.96 -27.98
N ALA A 322 25.17 6.35 -28.53
CA ALA A 322 23.81 6.53 -28.06
C ALA A 322 23.63 5.95 -26.66
N VAL A 323 24.18 4.76 -26.41
CA VAL A 323 24.17 4.11 -25.10
C VAL A 323 24.92 4.92 -24.07
N LYS A 324 26.11 5.41 -24.40
CA LYS A 324 26.94 6.25 -23.52
C LYS A 324 26.25 7.55 -23.13
N ALA A 325 25.51 8.16 -24.06
CA ALA A 325 24.73 9.38 -23.77
C ALA A 325 23.64 9.11 -22.70
N ILE A 326 22.93 7.98 -22.81
CA ILE A 326 21.91 7.58 -21.82
C ILE A 326 22.56 7.26 -20.48
N LEU A 327 23.64 6.46 -20.46
CA LEU A 327 24.36 6.14 -19.22
C LEU A 327 24.87 7.38 -18.49
N LYS A 328 25.45 8.33 -19.21
CA LYS A 328 25.87 9.60 -18.62
C LYS A 328 24.70 10.38 -18.04
N ARG A 329 23.61 10.52 -18.77
CA ARG A 329 22.40 11.19 -18.28
C ARG A 329 21.86 10.55 -17.00
N LYS A 330 21.79 9.20 -16.96
CA LYS A 330 21.23 8.46 -15.81
C LYS A 330 22.14 8.47 -14.59
N LEU A 331 23.43 8.21 -14.79
CA LEU A 331 24.35 7.90 -13.71
C LEU A 331 25.19 9.11 -13.23
N LEU A 332 25.36 10.13 -14.08
CA LEU A 332 26.09 11.36 -13.76
C LEU A 332 25.19 12.56 -13.43
N SER A 333 23.87 12.42 -13.48
CA SER A 333 22.97 13.48 -13.02
C SER A 333 23.15 13.67 -11.53
N LEU A 334 24.26 14.27 -11.16
CA LEU A 334 24.55 14.79 -9.82
C LEU A 334 23.41 15.73 -9.43
N LYS A 335 23.02 15.68 -8.17
CA LYS A 335 22.10 16.63 -7.55
C LYS A 335 22.59 18.03 -7.94
N ASP A 336 21.90 18.65 -8.89
CA ASP A 336 21.99 20.08 -9.08
C ASP A 336 21.48 20.68 -7.77
N GLU A 337 22.38 21.05 -6.85
CA GLU A 337 22.06 21.56 -5.50
C GLU A 337 21.14 22.79 -5.51
N GLN A 338 20.86 23.35 -6.69
CA GLN A 338 19.96 24.50 -6.92
C GLN A 338 18.61 24.09 -7.54
N ARG A 339 18.34 22.82 -7.77
CA ARG A 339 17.05 22.39 -8.30
C ARG A 339 16.04 22.26 -7.14
N ASP A 340 15.05 23.11 -7.20
CA ASP A 340 13.80 22.94 -6.45
C ASP A 340 13.10 21.66 -6.96
N ASP A 341 13.38 20.51 -6.34
CA ASP A 341 12.81 19.19 -6.66
C ASP A 341 11.40 19.03 -6.11
N SER A 342 10.64 20.13 -6.04
CA SER A 342 9.27 20.10 -5.58
C SER A 342 8.37 19.29 -6.52
N GLU A 343 7.36 18.64 -5.95
CA GLU A 343 6.31 17.93 -6.69
C GLU A 343 5.65 18.84 -7.75
N LEU A 344 5.57 20.15 -7.49
CA LEU A 344 5.03 21.16 -8.41
C LEU A 344 5.88 21.29 -9.68
N ARG A 345 7.21 21.32 -9.56
CA ARG A 345 8.09 21.40 -10.72
C ARG A 345 8.01 20.13 -11.56
N TYR A 346 8.01 19.00 -10.90
CA TYR A 346 7.86 17.70 -11.52
C TYR A 346 6.59 17.62 -12.38
N LYS A 347 5.44 18.04 -11.84
CA LYS A 347 4.18 18.12 -12.59
C LYS A 347 4.18 19.19 -13.69
N ALA A 348 4.93 20.28 -13.52
CA ALA A 348 5.09 21.31 -14.56
C ALA A 348 5.83 20.78 -15.81
N GLU A 349 6.77 19.84 -15.65
CA GLU A 349 7.44 19.19 -16.78
C GLU A 349 6.47 18.28 -17.56
N GLU A 350 5.65 17.50 -16.87
CA GLU A 350 4.59 16.70 -17.50
C GLU A 350 3.62 17.59 -18.29
N TYR A 351 3.21 18.73 -17.70
CA TYR A 351 2.37 19.68 -18.39
C TYR A 351 3.03 20.24 -19.65
N LYS A 352 4.35 20.52 -19.64
CA LYS A 352 5.08 20.99 -20.82
C LYS A 352 5.10 19.91 -21.92
N ALA A 353 5.27 18.64 -21.58
CA ALA A 353 5.21 17.55 -22.55
C ALA A 353 3.80 17.39 -23.12
N LEU A 354 2.76 17.40 -22.27
CA LEU A 354 1.36 17.30 -22.69
C LEU A 354 0.91 18.46 -23.56
N THR A 355 1.45 19.68 -23.36
CA THR A 355 1.19 20.85 -24.22
C THR A 355 2.09 20.95 -25.46
N GLY A 356 2.99 19.96 -25.69
CA GLY A 356 3.87 19.93 -26.85
C GLY A 356 5.07 20.88 -26.78
N LYS A 357 5.38 21.43 -25.61
CA LYS A 357 6.57 22.26 -25.38
C LYS A 357 7.85 21.46 -25.22
N ILE A 358 7.71 20.18 -24.91
CA ILE A 358 8.79 19.19 -24.89
C ILE A 358 8.38 18.08 -25.85
N THR A 359 9.21 17.81 -26.85
CA THR A 359 8.97 16.81 -27.90
C THR A 359 10.10 15.79 -27.92
N SER A 360 9.84 14.63 -28.52
CA SER A 360 10.86 13.63 -28.80
C SER A 360 11.58 13.94 -30.11
N ASP A 361 12.88 13.71 -30.13
CA ASP A 361 13.69 13.83 -31.35
C ASP A 361 13.37 12.71 -32.37
N ASN A 362 12.77 11.61 -31.91
CA ASN A 362 12.39 10.48 -32.75
C ASN A 362 11.00 9.92 -32.31
N TYR A 363 9.95 10.51 -32.84
CA TYR A 363 8.56 10.17 -32.51
C TYR A 363 8.24 8.68 -32.71
N GLU A 364 8.77 8.02 -33.73
CA GLU A 364 8.50 6.60 -34.01
C GLU A 364 9.11 5.67 -32.95
N LYS A 365 10.23 6.07 -32.37
CA LYS A 365 10.97 5.31 -31.34
C LYS A 365 10.71 5.83 -29.93
N ASP A 366 9.53 6.42 -29.66
CA ASP A 366 9.18 6.94 -28.36
C ASP A 366 8.00 6.20 -27.72
N GLU A 367 8.00 6.05 -26.41
CA GLU A 367 6.85 5.53 -25.65
C GLU A 367 5.83 6.62 -25.31
N PHE A 368 6.13 7.89 -25.56
CA PHE A 368 5.23 9.01 -25.45
C PHE A 368 4.87 9.56 -26.82
N LYS A 369 3.61 9.37 -27.26
CA LYS A 369 3.12 9.84 -28.56
C LYS A 369 1.95 10.77 -28.38
N ARG A 370 2.15 12.02 -28.81
CA ARG A 370 1.16 13.12 -28.74
C ARG A 370 0.84 13.64 -30.14
N GLU A 371 -0.43 13.83 -30.42
CA GLU A 371 -0.92 14.50 -31.63
C GLU A 371 -1.79 15.70 -31.23
N GLU A 372 -1.54 16.86 -31.82
CA GLU A 372 -2.36 18.05 -31.59
C GLU A 372 -3.56 18.07 -32.52
N ILE A 373 -4.73 18.36 -31.93
CA ILE A 373 -5.99 18.46 -32.63
C ILE A 373 -6.38 19.93 -32.77
N GLU A 374 -6.80 20.35 -33.95
CA GLU A 374 -7.24 21.70 -34.18
C GLU A 374 -8.59 21.98 -33.51
N VAL A 375 -8.57 22.83 -32.46
CA VAL A 375 -9.73 23.11 -31.61
C VAL A 375 -10.85 23.81 -32.40
N SER A 376 -10.52 24.60 -33.45
CA SER A 376 -11.47 25.27 -34.29
C SER A 376 -12.51 24.36 -34.94
N LEU A 377 -12.17 23.10 -35.18
CA LEU A 377 -13.05 22.09 -35.75
C LEU A 377 -14.23 21.73 -34.86
N TYR A 378 -14.10 21.89 -33.53
CA TYR A 378 -15.10 21.42 -32.57
C TYR A 378 -16.03 22.48 -32.01
N ARG A 379 -15.83 23.77 -32.34
CA ARG A 379 -16.64 24.90 -31.87
C ARG A 379 -16.87 24.96 -30.35
N VAL A 380 -15.93 24.43 -29.55
CA VAL A 380 -16.04 24.37 -28.08
C VAL A 380 -15.40 25.62 -27.47
N ARG A 381 -16.18 26.37 -26.65
CA ARG A 381 -15.67 27.52 -25.92
C ARG A 381 -14.95 27.09 -24.64
N GLY A 382 -13.84 27.73 -24.36
CA GLY A 382 -13.11 27.52 -23.09
C GLY A 382 -12.03 26.43 -23.14
N ILE A 383 -11.87 25.74 -24.25
CA ILE A 383 -10.73 24.86 -24.52
C ILE A 383 -9.73 25.63 -25.36
N LYS A 384 -8.47 25.67 -24.86
CA LYS A 384 -7.35 26.33 -25.52
C LYS A 384 -6.62 25.39 -26.47
N SER A 385 -6.36 24.15 -26.07
CA SER A 385 -5.78 23.13 -26.92
C SER A 385 -6.32 21.73 -26.58
N ILE A 386 -6.30 20.85 -27.57
CA ILE A 386 -6.64 19.44 -27.44
C ILE A 386 -5.47 18.64 -27.96
N ALA A 387 -5.01 17.63 -27.22
CA ALA A 387 -4.05 16.67 -27.70
C ALA A 387 -4.54 15.24 -27.46
N LEU A 388 -4.40 14.40 -28.50
CA LEU A 388 -4.53 12.97 -28.35
C LEU A 388 -3.20 12.40 -27.90
N ILE A 389 -3.25 11.63 -26.84
CA ILE A 389 -2.09 10.89 -26.35
C ILE A 389 -2.28 9.43 -26.78
N HIS A 390 -1.63 9.08 -27.87
CA HIS A 390 -1.75 7.73 -28.46
C HIS A 390 -0.98 6.66 -27.68
N LYS A 391 0.02 7.10 -26.92
CA LYS A 391 0.82 6.21 -26.10
C LYS A 391 1.43 6.99 -24.94
N VAL A 392 1.27 6.49 -23.74
CA VAL A 392 1.93 7.00 -22.55
C VAL A 392 2.18 5.86 -21.57
N LYS A 393 3.35 5.87 -20.95
CA LYS A 393 3.71 5.00 -19.82
C LYS A 393 3.61 5.83 -18.55
N GLU A 394 2.94 5.30 -17.53
CA GLU A 394 2.86 5.87 -16.19
C GLU A 394 3.47 4.90 -15.20
N VAL A 395 4.32 5.42 -14.32
CA VAL A 395 4.85 4.68 -13.17
C VAL A 395 4.19 5.25 -11.93
N THR A 396 3.54 4.41 -11.13
CA THR A 396 2.92 4.80 -9.87
C THR A 396 3.57 4.06 -8.73
N ALA A 397 4.19 4.78 -7.81
CA ALA A 397 4.88 4.24 -6.64
C ALA A 397 4.04 4.41 -5.38
N LEU A 398 4.05 3.40 -4.51
CA LEU A 398 3.49 3.45 -3.16
C LEU A 398 4.59 3.88 -2.20
N LEU A 399 4.46 5.06 -1.62
CA LEU A 399 5.42 5.61 -0.65
C LEU A 399 5.16 5.14 0.77
N GLY A 400 3.88 5.00 1.09
CA GLY A 400 3.43 4.66 2.43
C GLY A 400 1.92 4.72 2.53
N PHE A 401 1.45 4.81 3.73
CA PHE A 401 0.02 4.95 4.01
C PHE A 401 -0.21 5.67 5.34
N SER A 402 -1.43 6.11 5.57
CA SER A 402 -1.92 6.55 6.86
C SER A 402 -3.18 5.78 7.26
N ARG A 403 -3.59 5.91 8.53
CA ARG A 403 -4.84 5.39 9.05
C ARG A 403 -5.62 6.51 9.72
N ILE A 404 -6.94 6.33 9.86
CA ILE A 404 -7.87 7.28 10.46
C ILE A 404 -8.12 8.48 9.55
N GLN A 405 -7.09 9.19 9.13
CA GLN A 405 -7.16 10.34 8.24
C GLN A 405 -6.12 10.24 7.12
N PRO A 406 -6.43 10.70 5.90
CA PRO A 406 -5.45 10.78 4.84
C PRO A 406 -4.38 11.84 5.17
N THR A 407 -3.13 11.57 4.82
CA THR A 407 -2.02 12.54 4.91
C THR A 407 -1.45 12.85 3.53
N HIS A 408 -1.01 14.09 3.35
CA HIS A 408 -0.23 14.52 2.19
C HIS A 408 1.27 14.49 2.48
N SER A 409 1.67 14.27 3.72
CA SER A 409 3.06 14.14 4.11
C SER A 409 3.73 12.92 3.45
N MET A 410 5.01 13.06 3.16
CA MET A 410 5.92 11.98 2.78
C MET A 410 7.00 11.79 3.85
N ASP A 411 6.97 12.57 4.92
CA ASP A 411 7.93 12.54 6.01
C ASP A 411 7.48 11.55 7.08
N PRO A 412 8.25 10.48 7.35
CA PRO A 412 7.97 9.55 8.45
C PRO A 412 7.93 10.21 9.84
N SER A 413 8.56 11.38 10.00
CA SER A 413 8.54 12.14 11.27
C SER A 413 7.17 12.78 11.57
N ASP A 414 6.28 12.88 10.61
CA ASP A 414 4.90 13.37 10.77
C ASP A 414 4.05 12.50 11.74
N GLY A 415 4.53 11.32 12.10
CA GLY A 415 3.84 10.42 13.02
C GLY A 415 2.58 9.77 12.43
N MET A 416 1.88 10.41 11.48
CA MET A 416 0.71 9.84 10.80
C MET A 416 1.06 9.04 9.56
N PHE A 417 2.21 9.31 8.94
CA PHE A 417 2.66 8.63 7.74
C PHE A 417 3.50 7.40 8.06
N VAL A 418 3.10 6.24 7.55
CA VAL A 418 3.85 4.99 7.67
C VAL A 418 4.53 4.69 6.35
N SER A 419 5.85 4.81 6.31
CA SER A 419 6.65 4.45 5.13
C SER A 419 6.63 2.95 4.89
N VAL A 420 6.50 2.55 3.61
CA VAL A 420 6.68 1.16 3.19
C VAL A 420 8.15 0.84 2.87
N LYS A 421 9.02 1.84 2.85
CA LYS A 421 10.47 1.71 2.66
C LYS A 421 11.15 1.61 4.02
N ARG A 422 12.05 0.64 4.20
CA ARG A 422 12.99 0.62 5.33
C ARG A 422 14.12 1.62 5.09
N LYS A 423 14.83 2.02 6.15
CA LYS A 423 15.93 3.02 6.03
C LYS A 423 17.05 2.54 5.11
N GLU A 424 17.32 1.25 5.11
CA GLU A 424 18.41 0.62 4.34
C GLU A 424 18.04 0.34 2.88
N THR A 425 16.75 0.35 2.52
CA THR A 425 16.31 0.06 1.16
C THR A 425 16.29 1.31 0.29
N LYS A 426 16.79 1.18 -0.95
CA LYS A 426 16.81 2.26 -1.95
C LYS A 426 15.78 2.08 -3.04
N TYR A 427 14.61 1.51 -2.71
CA TYR A 427 13.51 1.31 -3.65
C TYR A 427 12.15 1.43 -2.97
N TYR A 428 11.12 1.71 -3.77
CA TYR A 428 9.72 1.62 -3.39
C TYR A 428 8.97 0.59 -4.25
N PRO A 429 7.87 0.00 -3.76
CA PRO A 429 6.98 -0.76 -4.61
C PRO A 429 6.27 0.17 -5.60
N ALA A 430 6.21 -0.26 -6.87
CA ALA A 430 5.54 0.48 -7.92
C ALA A 430 4.84 -0.44 -8.92
N THR A 431 4.02 0.16 -9.75
CA THR A 431 3.37 -0.49 -10.89
C THR A 431 3.47 0.38 -12.12
N VAL A 432 3.51 -0.26 -13.28
CA VAL A 432 3.50 0.42 -14.58
C VAL A 432 2.14 0.24 -15.22
N SER A 433 1.56 1.33 -15.69
CA SER A 433 0.43 1.32 -16.61
C SER A 433 0.85 1.93 -17.95
N ARG A 434 0.25 1.43 -19.02
CA ARG A 434 0.36 1.99 -20.35
C ARG A 434 -1.05 2.23 -20.88
N GLY A 435 -1.23 3.36 -21.53
CA GLY A 435 -2.54 3.74 -22.00
C GLY A 435 -2.49 4.84 -23.05
N GLU A 436 -3.65 5.30 -23.38
CA GLU A 436 -3.93 6.41 -24.27
C GLU A 436 -4.92 7.37 -23.60
N GLY A 437 -5.04 8.58 -24.08
CA GLY A 437 -5.94 9.55 -23.48
C GLY A 437 -6.13 10.80 -24.32
N ILE A 438 -6.94 11.70 -23.79
CA ILE A 438 -7.18 13.02 -24.35
C ILE A 438 -6.75 14.06 -23.32
N PHE A 439 -5.82 14.92 -23.71
CA PHE A 439 -5.41 16.05 -22.90
C PHE A 439 -6.15 17.31 -23.35
N LEU A 440 -6.80 18.01 -22.42
CA LEU A 440 -7.53 19.24 -22.64
C LEU A 440 -6.88 20.37 -21.86
N GLU A 441 -6.40 21.40 -22.56
CA GLU A 441 -5.95 22.65 -21.94
C GLU A 441 -7.10 23.67 -21.97
N PHE A 442 -7.50 24.13 -20.80
CA PHE A 442 -8.57 25.13 -20.69
C PHE A 442 -8.05 26.55 -20.75
N ASP A 443 -8.87 27.45 -21.30
CA ASP A 443 -8.60 28.89 -21.25
C ASP A 443 -8.78 29.39 -19.81
N LYS A 444 -7.70 29.92 -19.22
CA LYS A 444 -7.68 30.37 -17.83
C LYS A 444 -8.66 31.53 -17.57
N ASN A 445 -8.87 32.41 -18.55
CA ASN A 445 -9.75 33.56 -18.37
C ASN A 445 -11.22 33.14 -18.36
N ILE A 446 -11.57 32.16 -19.20
CA ILE A 446 -12.92 31.59 -19.22
C ILE A 446 -13.18 30.79 -17.94
N LEU A 447 -12.20 29.97 -17.48
CA LEU A 447 -12.30 29.25 -16.21
C LEU A 447 -12.49 30.18 -15.01
N ARG A 448 -11.72 31.28 -14.92
CA ARG A 448 -11.89 32.27 -13.83
C ARG A 448 -13.30 32.82 -13.79
N ARG A 449 -13.85 33.26 -14.95
CA ARG A 449 -15.23 33.74 -15.04
C ARG A 449 -16.27 32.69 -14.66
N PHE A 450 -15.95 31.39 -14.86
CA PHE A 450 -16.82 30.30 -14.44
C PHE A 450 -16.78 30.12 -12.94
N PHE A 451 -15.60 30.18 -12.32
CA PHE A 451 -15.44 30.06 -10.87
C PHE A 451 -16.05 31.22 -10.08
N ASP A 452 -16.19 32.40 -10.71
CA ASP A 452 -16.84 33.55 -10.10
C ASP A 452 -18.39 33.43 -10.06
N LYS A 453 -18.97 32.39 -10.71
CA LYS A 453 -20.41 32.19 -10.71
C LYS A 453 -20.91 31.69 -9.37
N LYS A 454 -22.02 32.31 -8.92
CA LYS A 454 -22.65 31.99 -7.64
C LYS A 454 -23.07 30.51 -7.55
N GLU A 455 -23.65 29.95 -8.61
CA GLU A 455 -24.11 28.57 -8.67
C GLU A 455 -22.95 27.58 -8.52
N PHE A 456 -21.76 27.91 -9.07
CA PHE A 456 -20.56 27.08 -8.90
C PHE A 456 -20.12 27.05 -7.44
N ASN A 457 -20.04 28.21 -6.80
CA ASN A 457 -19.61 28.34 -5.40
C ASN A 457 -20.59 27.66 -4.43
N GLU A 458 -21.91 27.80 -4.67
CA GLU A 458 -22.95 27.14 -3.89
C GLU A 458 -22.84 25.60 -4.03
N ARG A 459 -22.59 25.10 -5.24
CA ARG A 459 -22.38 23.67 -5.47
C ARG A 459 -21.11 23.14 -4.79
N ALA A 460 -20.01 23.88 -4.87
CA ALA A 460 -18.75 23.53 -4.21
C ALA A 460 -18.91 23.48 -2.68
N ALA A 461 -19.59 24.49 -2.11
CA ALA A 461 -19.89 24.53 -0.67
C ALA A 461 -20.76 23.34 -0.22
N THR A 462 -21.78 22.99 -1.01
CA THR A 462 -22.63 21.82 -0.73
C THR A 462 -21.84 20.50 -0.72
N LEU A 463 -20.91 20.33 -1.68
CA LEU A 463 -20.08 19.13 -1.75
C LEU A 463 -19.09 19.05 -0.58
N ASN A 464 -18.47 20.17 -0.22
CA ASN A 464 -17.58 20.23 0.95
C ASN A 464 -18.33 19.97 2.26
N GLY A 465 -19.54 20.51 2.44
CA GLY A 465 -20.37 20.22 3.60
C GLY A 465 -20.64 18.72 3.75
N ARG A 466 -21.09 18.08 2.69
CA ARG A 466 -21.35 16.63 2.69
C ARG A 466 -20.09 15.79 2.95
N TYR A 467 -18.94 16.21 2.46
CA TYR A 467 -17.67 15.54 2.72
C TYR A 467 -17.32 15.61 4.22
N ASN A 468 -17.43 16.79 4.82
CA ASN A 468 -17.14 16.98 6.25
C ASN A 468 -18.13 16.26 7.17
N GLU A 469 -19.40 16.09 6.77
CA GLU A 469 -20.38 15.31 7.51
C GLU A 469 -20.13 13.79 7.43
N SER A 470 -19.40 13.32 6.40
CA SER A 470 -19.09 11.90 6.19
C SER A 470 -17.80 11.43 6.85
N LEU A 471 -16.96 12.34 7.34
CA LEU A 471 -15.74 12.09 8.12
C LEU A 471 -16.03 11.98 9.60
#